data_af71814d82eb9299a083546a7c3a58e8
#
_entry.id   af71814d82eb9299a083546a7c3a58e8
#
_cell.length_a   1.000
_cell.length_b   1.000
_cell.length_c   1.000
_cell.angle_alpha   90.00
_cell.angle_beta   90.00
_cell.angle_gamma   90.00
#
_symmetry.space_group_name_H-M   'P 1'
#
loop_
_entity.id
_entity.type
_entity.pdbx_description
1 polymer ?
#
loop_
_entity_poly.entity_id
_entity_poly.type
_entity_poly.pdbx_seq_one_letter_code
_entity_poly.pdbx_strand_id
1 'polypeptide(L)'
;MAAGLDFEATLSEEQTVLVVDIGGGTTDCSVLLMGPQWRDRADRQQSLLGHSGCRVGGNDLDIMLAFKQLMPLFGLGGETAKGIALPALPYWNAVATNDVPAQNDFYSAANGRVLRDLILDAAEPEKVKRLLKVYQQRLSYRLVRAAEESKIALSGQTAISAPLGFVQADLAESISQDQLADAISQPLMRIQEQV
;
A
#
# COMPACT_ATOMS: atom_id res chain seq x y z
N MET A 1 -8.92 5.63 -19.31
CA MET A 1 -9.46 5.91 -20.66
C MET A 1 -8.89 7.18 -21.31
N ALA A 2 -8.75 8.33 -20.60
CA ALA A 2 -8.18 9.56 -21.21
C ALA A 2 -6.79 9.37 -21.84
N ALA A 3 -5.85 8.74 -21.12
CA ALA A 3 -4.51 8.45 -21.64
C ALA A 3 -4.52 7.59 -22.94
N GLY A 4 -5.49 6.70 -23.09
CA GLY A 4 -5.66 5.90 -24.31
C GLY A 4 -6.06 6.75 -25.51
N LEU A 5 -6.88 7.78 -25.31
CA LEU A 5 -7.30 8.69 -26.39
C LEU A 5 -6.14 9.56 -26.88
N ASP A 6 -5.28 10.05 -25.99
CA ASP A 6 -4.08 10.80 -26.38
C ASP A 6 -3.11 9.93 -27.15
N PHE A 7 -2.91 8.68 -26.72
CA PHE A 7 -2.09 7.72 -27.46
C PHE A 7 -2.67 7.41 -28.85
N GLU A 8 -3.99 7.18 -28.95
CA GLU A 8 -4.66 6.92 -30.23
C GLU A 8 -4.42 8.05 -31.25
N ALA A 9 -4.33 9.31 -30.79
CA ALA A 9 -4.06 10.44 -31.68
C ALA A 9 -2.69 10.34 -32.39
N THR A 10 -1.75 9.57 -31.86
CA THR A 10 -0.42 9.35 -32.44
C THR A 10 -0.37 8.22 -33.47
N LEU A 11 -1.40 7.36 -33.52
CA LEU A 11 -1.41 6.18 -34.37
C LEU A 11 -1.73 6.54 -35.85
N SER A 12 -1.01 5.95 -36.80
CA SER A 12 -1.25 6.06 -38.22
C SER A 12 -2.06 4.91 -38.83
N GLU A 13 -2.17 3.80 -38.09
CA GLU A 13 -2.90 2.59 -38.50
C GLU A 13 -3.60 1.96 -37.25
N GLU A 14 -4.49 0.97 -37.50
CA GLU A 14 -5.14 0.24 -36.45
C GLU A 14 -4.16 -0.63 -35.65
N GLN A 15 -4.21 -0.55 -34.34
CA GLN A 15 -3.44 -1.40 -33.44
C GLN A 15 -4.32 -1.94 -32.31
N THR A 16 -3.98 -3.14 -31.85
CA THR A 16 -4.51 -3.67 -30.57
C THR A 16 -3.65 -3.14 -29.44
N VAL A 17 -4.27 -2.41 -28.53
CA VAL A 17 -3.59 -1.73 -27.41
C VAL A 17 -4.12 -2.26 -26.09
N LEU A 18 -3.21 -2.68 -25.20
CA LEU A 18 -3.51 -2.93 -23.79
C LEU A 18 -3.31 -1.63 -23.02
N VAL A 19 -4.37 -1.18 -22.36
CA VAL A 19 -4.34 -0.06 -21.41
C VAL A 19 -4.41 -0.63 -20.00
N VAL A 20 -3.40 -0.34 -19.18
CA VAL A 20 -3.35 -0.70 -17.75
C VAL A 20 -3.40 0.60 -16.96
N ASP A 21 -4.47 0.79 -16.20
CA ASP A 21 -4.70 1.96 -15.34
C ASP A 21 -4.61 1.53 -13.87
N ILE A 22 -3.51 1.91 -13.22
CA ILE A 22 -3.26 1.61 -11.80
C ILE A 22 -3.53 2.87 -11.00
N GLY A 23 -4.72 2.92 -10.40
CA GLY A 23 -5.13 4.02 -9.53
C GLY A 23 -4.66 3.83 -8.08
N GLY A 24 -5.18 4.67 -7.16
CA GLY A 24 -4.88 4.55 -5.73
C GLY A 24 -5.45 3.29 -5.08
N GLY A 25 -6.64 2.83 -5.49
CA GLY A 25 -7.33 1.69 -4.87
C GLY A 25 -7.83 0.62 -5.85
N THR A 26 -7.67 0.82 -7.15
CA THR A 26 -8.09 -0.12 -8.20
C THR A 26 -7.05 -0.19 -9.30
N THR A 27 -7.05 -1.31 -10.00
CA THR A 27 -6.34 -1.49 -11.26
C THR A 27 -7.34 -1.98 -12.29
N ASP A 28 -7.40 -1.30 -13.43
CA ASP A 28 -8.27 -1.60 -14.55
C ASP A 28 -7.43 -1.89 -15.80
N CYS A 29 -7.71 -3.02 -16.46
CA CYS A 29 -7.05 -3.44 -17.70
C CYS A 29 -8.07 -3.49 -18.82
N SER A 30 -7.75 -2.92 -19.99
CA SER A 30 -8.62 -2.94 -21.16
C SER A 30 -7.82 -3.22 -22.40
N VAL A 31 -8.28 -4.14 -23.25
CA VAL A 31 -7.73 -4.40 -24.57
C VAL A 31 -8.63 -3.73 -25.60
N LEU A 32 -8.06 -2.82 -26.40
CA LEU A 32 -8.80 -1.96 -27.31
C LEU A 32 -8.19 -1.99 -28.71
N LEU A 33 -9.05 -1.93 -29.73
CA LEU A 33 -8.63 -1.51 -31.07
C LEU A 33 -8.58 0.02 -31.11
N MET A 34 -7.43 0.57 -31.47
CA MET A 34 -7.18 2.01 -31.58
C MET A 34 -6.59 2.36 -32.95
N GLY A 35 -6.91 3.54 -33.44
CA GLY A 35 -6.39 4.04 -34.70
C GLY A 35 -7.32 5.03 -35.41
N PRO A 36 -6.93 5.54 -36.58
CA PRO A 36 -7.65 6.61 -37.30
C PRO A 36 -9.14 6.31 -37.52
N GLN A 37 -9.48 5.03 -37.81
CA GLN A 37 -10.88 4.62 -38.06
C GLN A 37 -11.77 4.63 -36.81
N TRP A 38 -11.18 4.73 -35.61
CA TRP A 38 -11.91 4.74 -34.34
C TRP A 38 -12.08 6.13 -33.74
N ARG A 39 -11.26 7.12 -34.15
CA ARG A 39 -11.19 8.46 -33.51
C ARG A 39 -12.53 9.20 -33.51
N ASP A 40 -13.24 9.16 -34.63
CA ASP A 40 -14.46 9.93 -34.83
C ASP A 40 -15.75 9.10 -34.65
N ARG A 41 -15.62 7.84 -34.21
CA ARG A 41 -16.79 6.99 -33.96
C ARG A 41 -17.45 7.33 -32.62
N ALA A 42 -18.74 7.68 -32.67
CA ALA A 42 -19.57 7.89 -31.50
C ALA A 42 -19.79 6.59 -30.70
N ASP A 43 -19.94 5.46 -31.40
CA ASP A 43 -20.04 4.12 -30.78
C ASP A 43 -18.70 3.39 -30.94
N ARG A 44 -18.07 3.14 -29.81
CA ARG A 44 -16.75 2.48 -29.69
C ARG A 44 -16.87 1.09 -29.03
N GLN A 45 -18.07 0.55 -28.81
CA GLN A 45 -18.25 -0.74 -28.15
C GLN A 45 -17.50 -1.86 -28.87
N GLN A 46 -17.47 -1.83 -30.20
CA GLN A 46 -16.74 -2.82 -31.00
C GLN A 46 -15.21 -2.69 -30.93
N SER A 47 -14.68 -1.58 -30.45
CA SER A 47 -13.25 -1.42 -30.21
C SER A 47 -12.77 -2.04 -28.91
N LEU A 48 -13.66 -2.28 -27.96
CA LEU A 48 -13.33 -2.94 -26.69
C LEU A 48 -13.33 -4.45 -26.87
N LEU A 49 -12.15 -5.06 -26.89
CA LEU A 49 -11.95 -6.51 -27.06
C LEU A 49 -12.03 -7.26 -25.73
N GLY A 50 -11.64 -6.63 -24.64
CA GLY A 50 -11.67 -7.23 -23.32
C GLY A 50 -11.45 -6.20 -22.21
N HIS A 51 -11.95 -6.51 -21.01
CA HIS A 51 -11.80 -5.71 -19.81
C HIS A 51 -11.72 -6.60 -18.60
N SER A 52 -10.80 -6.28 -17.70
CA SER A 52 -10.69 -6.88 -16.36
C SER A 52 -10.27 -5.81 -15.36
N GLY A 53 -10.44 -6.10 -14.06
CA GLY A 53 -10.00 -5.19 -13.03
C GLY A 53 -10.02 -5.82 -11.63
N CYS A 54 -9.24 -5.25 -10.73
CA CYS A 54 -9.22 -5.67 -9.34
C CYS A 54 -9.18 -4.48 -8.37
N ARG A 55 -9.60 -4.72 -7.13
CA ARG A 55 -9.54 -3.74 -6.03
C ARG A 55 -8.18 -3.82 -5.36
N VAL A 56 -7.14 -3.51 -6.12
CA VAL A 56 -5.76 -3.33 -5.67
C VAL A 56 -5.18 -2.13 -6.40
N GLY A 57 -4.52 -1.24 -5.69
CA GLY A 57 -3.90 -0.06 -6.26
C GLY A 57 -2.73 0.44 -5.43
N GLY A 58 -2.25 1.64 -5.72
CA GLY A 58 -1.09 2.23 -5.08
C GLY A 58 -1.14 2.27 -3.56
N ASN A 59 -2.33 2.54 -2.99
CA ASN A 59 -2.52 2.58 -1.53
C ASN A 59 -2.28 1.21 -0.87
N ASP A 60 -2.64 0.12 -1.55
CA ASP A 60 -2.40 -1.23 -1.02
C ASP A 60 -0.91 -1.55 -0.98
N LEU A 61 -0.13 -1.05 -1.97
CA LEU A 61 1.32 -1.16 -1.98
C LEU A 61 1.94 -0.40 -0.81
N ASP A 62 1.45 0.82 -0.53
CA ASP A 62 1.93 1.66 0.58
C ASP A 62 1.63 1.02 1.95
N ILE A 63 0.42 0.48 2.12
CA ILE A 63 -0.01 -0.23 3.32
C ILE A 63 0.86 -1.48 3.55
N MET A 64 1.11 -2.27 2.51
CA MET A 64 1.96 -3.47 2.62
C MET A 64 3.41 -3.12 2.93
N LEU A 65 3.96 -2.05 2.33
CA LEU A 65 5.28 -1.56 2.66
C LEU A 65 5.35 -1.09 4.13
N ALA A 66 4.38 -0.30 4.59
CA ALA A 66 4.28 0.13 5.98
C ALA A 66 4.19 -1.07 6.93
N PHE A 67 3.34 -2.05 6.62
CA PHE A 67 3.14 -3.23 7.45
C PHE A 67 4.40 -4.09 7.57
N LYS A 68 5.05 -4.39 6.43
CA LYS A 68 6.20 -5.32 6.41
C LYS A 68 7.50 -4.66 6.86
N GLN A 69 7.73 -3.38 6.53
CA GLN A 69 9.01 -2.73 6.81
C GLN A 69 8.98 -1.77 8.01
N LEU A 70 7.87 -1.07 8.25
CA LEU A 70 7.82 -0.12 9.35
C LEU A 70 7.28 -0.75 10.65
N MET A 71 6.25 -1.59 10.59
CA MET A 71 5.62 -2.17 11.80
C MET A 71 6.55 -3.03 12.67
N PRO A 72 7.62 -3.69 12.19
CA PRO A 72 8.60 -4.33 13.06
C PRO A 72 9.26 -3.37 14.08
N LEU A 73 9.43 -2.10 13.74
CA LEU A 73 9.92 -1.07 14.67
C LEU A 73 8.94 -0.75 15.80
N PHE A 74 7.68 -1.16 15.64
CA PHE A 74 6.60 -0.97 16.60
C PHE A 74 6.28 -2.24 17.37
N GLY A 75 6.97 -3.36 17.06
CA GLY A 75 6.84 -4.64 17.75
C GLY A 75 6.15 -5.75 16.97
N LEU A 76 5.78 -5.54 15.68
CA LEU A 76 5.29 -6.63 14.83
C LEU A 76 6.34 -7.73 14.71
N GLY A 77 5.91 -8.99 14.86
CA GLY A 77 6.80 -10.15 14.84
C GLY A 77 7.59 -10.35 16.14
N GLY A 78 7.39 -9.48 17.15
CA GLY A 78 7.96 -9.65 18.48
C GLY A 78 7.19 -10.66 19.33
N GLU A 79 7.70 -10.90 20.54
CA GLU A 79 7.17 -11.87 21.50
C GLU A 79 6.92 -11.23 22.87
N THR A 80 6.12 -11.90 23.67
CA THR A 80 6.01 -11.61 25.10
C THR A 80 7.27 -12.06 25.84
N ALA A 81 7.46 -11.62 27.09
CA ALA A 81 8.55 -12.11 27.97
C ALA A 81 8.50 -13.64 28.20
N LYS A 82 7.39 -14.31 27.86
CA LYS A 82 7.23 -15.78 27.93
C LYS A 82 7.44 -16.48 26.59
N GLY A 83 7.87 -15.79 25.56
CA GLY A 83 8.09 -16.36 24.22
C GLY A 83 6.82 -16.60 23.40
N ILE A 84 5.69 -15.96 23.76
CA ILE A 84 4.44 -16.04 23.00
C ILE A 84 4.43 -14.91 21.97
N ALA A 85 4.19 -15.21 20.69
CA ALA A 85 4.13 -14.20 19.63
C ALA A 85 3.08 -13.12 19.92
N LEU A 86 3.45 -11.85 19.68
CA LEU A 86 2.50 -10.74 19.78
C LEU A 86 1.47 -10.84 18.63
N PRO A 87 0.20 -10.46 18.87
CA PRO A 87 -0.85 -10.51 17.86
C PRO A 87 -0.57 -9.51 16.72
N ALA A 88 -0.66 -9.96 15.47
CA ALA A 88 -0.40 -9.11 14.31
C ALA A 88 -1.53 -8.10 14.00
N LEU A 89 -2.78 -8.38 14.43
CA LEU A 89 -3.95 -7.60 14.06
C LEU A 89 -3.88 -6.11 14.46
N PRO A 90 -3.42 -5.72 15.68
CA PRO A 90 -3.30 -4.29 16.02
C PRO A 90 -2.34 -3.53 15.09
N TYR A 91 -1.28 -4.18 14.61
CA TYR A 91 -0.30 -3.58 13.69
C TYR A 91 -0.87 -3.42 12.28
N TRP A 92 -1.62 -4.43 11.82
CA TRP A 92 -2.35 -4.33 10.55
C TRP A 92 -3.36 -3.20 10.58
N ASN A 93 -4.22 -3.16 11.61
CA ASN A 93 -5.25 -2.14 11.76
C ASN A 93 -4.64 -0.73 11.88
N ALA A 94 -3.41 -0.60 12.39
CA ALA A 94 -2.71 0.69 12.46
C ALA A 94 -2.37 1.28 11.09
N VAL A 95 -2.15 0.46 10.07
CA VAL A 95 -1.74 0.89 8.73
C VAL A 95 -2.80 0.69 7.65
N ALA A 96 -3.83 -0.09 7.89
CA ALA A 96 -4.93 -0.34 6.93
C ALA A 96 -5.83 0.90 6.78
N THR A 97 -5.27 1.99 6.25
CA THR A 97 -5.93 3.30 6.19
C THR A 97 -7.04 3.39 5.14
N ASN A 98 -7.10 2.44 4.20
CA ASN A 98 -8.17 2.28 3.22
C ASN A 98 -9.31 1.35 3.70
N ASP A 99 -9.21 0.80 4.92
CA ASP A 99 -10.21 -0.06 5.55
C ASP A 99 -10.84 0.65 6.77
N VAL A 100 -12.04 1.19 6.60
CA VAL A 100 -12.76 1.94 7.65
C VAL A 100 -13.02 1.10 8.90
N PRO A 101 -13.52 -0.14 8.80
CA PRO A 101 -13.61 -1.07 9.95
C PRO A 101 -12.31 -1.23 10.70
N ALA A 102 -11.20 -1.53 10.01
CA ALA A 102 -9.89 -1.70 10.64
C ALA A 102 -9.42 -0.45 11.39
N GLN A 103 -9.63 0.74 10.79
CA GLN A 103 -9.31 2.01 11.44
C GLN A 103 -10.19 2.29 12.67
N ASN A 104 -11.49 1.98 12.61
CA ASN A 104 -12.39 2.10 13.76
C ASN A 104 -11.96 1.16 14.90
N ASP A 105 -11.61 -0.08 14.58
CA ASP A 105 -11.10 -1.05 15.54
C ASP A 105 -9.78 -0.57 16.15
N PHE A 106 -8.84 -0.08 15.34
CA PHE A 106 -7.56 0.43 15.83
C PHE A 106 -7.75 1.56 16.84
N TYR A 107 -8.64 2.51 16.54
CA TYR A 107 -8.89 3.68 17.39
C TYR A 107 -9.96 3.47 18.47
N SER A 108 -10.44 2.23 18.65
CA SER A 108 -11.41 1.91 19.70
C SER A 108 -10.79 1.96 21.11
N ALA A 109 -11.61 2.26 22.11
CA ALA A 109 -11.20 2.21 23.51
C ALA A 109 -10.78 0.79 23.94
N ALA A 110 -11.36 -0.25 23.33
CA ALA A 110 -10.99 -1.64 23.57
C ALA A 110 -9.55 -1.91 23.13
N ASN A 111 -9.19 -1.53 21.91
CA ASN A 111 -7.82 -1.69 21.42
C ASN A 111 -6.82 -0.86 22.24
N GLY A 112 -7.20 0.35 22.69
CA GLY A 112 -6.34 1.14 23.57
C GLY A 112 -6.02 0.45 24.90
N ARG A 113 -6.90 -0.43 25.42
CA ARG A 113 -6.60 -1.31 26.57
C ARG A 113 -5.65 -2.42 26.18
N VAL A 114 -5.95 -3.12 25.07
CA VAL A 114 -5.08 -4.19 24.53
C VAL A 114 -3.64 -3.70 24.33
N LEU A 115 -3.44 -2.52 23.74
CA LEU A 115 -2.09 -1.98 23.53
C LEU A 115 -1.34 -1.72 24.85
N ARG A 116 -2.04 -1.27 25.91
CA ARG A 116 -1.44 -1.09 27.24
C ARG A 116 -1.06 -2.42 27.89
N ASP A 117 -1.91 -3.44 27.75
CA ASP A 117 -1.64 -4.78 28.27
C ASP A 117 -0.46 -5.41 27.52
N LEU A 118 -0.40 -5.26 26.18
CA LEU A 118 0.72 -5.73 25.37
C LEU A 118 2.06 -5.10 25.79
N ILE A 119 2.09 -3.83 26.21
CA ILE A 119 3.30 -3.18 26.72
C ILE A 119 3.82 -3.87 27.99
N LEU A 120 2.91 -4.34 28.84
CA LEU A 120 3.29 -5.02 30.09
C LEU A 120 3.85 -6.42 29.82
N ASP A 121 3.35 -7.08 28.78
CA ASP A 121 3.70 -8.47 28.46
C ASP A 121 4.87 -8.59 27.49
N ALA A 122 5.13 -7.58 26.64
CA ALA A 122 6.11 -7.62 25.57
C ALA A 122 7.56 -7.74 26.10
N ALA A 123 8.37 -8.56 25.42
CA ALA A 123 9.81 -8.63 25.64
C ALA A 123 10.52 -7.31 25.31
N GLU A 124 10.00 -6.56 24.31
CA GLU A 124 10.51 -5.26 23.89
C GLU A 124 9.43 -4.16 24.03
N PRO A 125 9.08 -3.75 25.26
CA PRO A 125 7.96 -2.83 25.52
C PRO A 125 8.10 -1.47 24.84
N GLU A 126 9.33 -0.99 24.60
CA GLU A 126 9.58 0.29 23.94
C GLU A 126 9.08 0.32 22.48
N LYS A 127 9.12 -0.82 21.78
CA LYS A 127 8.54 -0.93 20.43
C LYS A 127 7.01 -0.79 20.51
N VAL A 128 6.35 -1.50 21.43
CA VAL A 128 4.88 -1.44 21.58
C VAL A 128 4.41 -0.06 22.07
N LYS A 129 5.21 0.65 22.86
CA LYS A 129 4.93 2.04 23.25
C LYS A 129 4.86 2.98 22.03
N ARG A 130 5.66 2.73 20.99
CA ARG A 130 5.56 3.48 19.73
C ARG A 130 4.19 3.25 19.05
N LEU A 131 3.69 2.01 19.05
CA LEU A 131 2.35 1.70 18.52
C LEU A 131 1.25 2.39 19.35
N LEU A 132 1.37 2.39 20.68
CA LEU A 132 0.45 3.13 21.55
C LEU A 132 0.48 4.64 21.24
N LYS A 133 1.64 5.21 20.94
CA LYS A 133 1.74 6.62 20.51
C LYS A 133 1.02 6.88 19.19
N VAL A 134 1.14 5.96 18.21
CA VAL A 134 0.36 6.02 16.95
C VAL A 134 -1.13 6.08 17.23
N TYR A 135 -1.62 5.21 18.10
CA TYR A 135 -3.01 5.19 18.55
C TYR A 135 -3.42 6.53 19.20
N GLN A 136 -2.65 7.01 20.19
CA GLN A 136 -2.99 8.21 20.97
C GLN A 136 -2.99 9.50 20.13
N GLN A 137 -2.05 9.61 19.18
CA GLN A 137 -1.84 10.81 18.38
C GLN A 137 -2.43 10.69 16.95
N ARG A 138 -3.15 9.61 16.65
CA ARG A 138 -3.80 9.34 15.36
C ARG A 138 -2.84 9.45 14.17
N LEU A 139 -1.70 8.74 14.25
CA LEU A 139 -0.60 8.85 13.28
C LEU A 139 -0.65 7.83 12.14
N SER A 140 -1.70 6.99 12.00
CA SER A 140 -1.83 5.96 10.96
C SER A 140 -1.54 6.50 9.55
N TYR A 141 -2.19 7.59 9.17
CA TYR A 141 -1.98 8.22 7.85
C TYR A 141 -0.55 8.74 7.65
N ARG A 142 0.10 9.21 8.72
CA ARG A 142 1.50 9.67 8.61
C ARG A 142 2.47 8.50 8.42
N LEU A 143 2.17 7.33 8.99
CA LEU A 143 2.95 6.12 8.77
C LEU A 143 2.83 5.65 7.31
N VAL A 144 1.59 5.53 6.80
CA VAL A 144 1.36 5.11 5.41
C VAL A 144 1.94 6.12 4.43
N ARG A 145 1.84 7.43 4.71
CA ARG A 145 2.48 8.46 3.91
C ARG A 145 4.01 8.33 3.88
N ALA A 146 4.65 8.00 5.01
CA ALA A 146 6.09 7.77 5.03
C ALA A 146 6.49 6.55 4.16
N ALA A 147 5.63 5.52 4.11
CA ALA A 147 5.81 4.38 3.20
C ALA A 147 5.59 4.78 1.73
N GLU A 148 4.58 5.57 1.41
CA GLU A 148 4.34 6.13 0.07
C GLU A 148 5.53 6.93 -0.43
N GLU A 149 6.02 7.89 0.38
CA GLU A 149 7.20 8.70 0.05
C GLU A 149 8.46 7.83 -0.15
N SER A 150 8.60 6.77 0.65
CA SER A 150 9.66 5.78 0.52
C SER A 150 9.56 4.99 -0.78
N LYS A 151 8.36 4.49 -1.14
CA LYS A 151 8.08 3.78 -2.40
C LYS A 151 8.44 4.67 -3.61
N ILE A 152 8.03 5.95 -3.58
CA ILE A 152 8.32 6.90 -4.65
C ILE A 152 9.84 7.12 -4.77
N ALA A 153 10.54 7.33 -3.67
CA ALA A 153 11.98 7.55 -3.68
C ALA A 153 12.76 6.32 -4.19
N LEU A 154 12.31 5.10 -3.86
CA LEU A 154 12.90 3.85 -4.31
C LEU A 154 12.73 3.61 -5.84
N SER A 155 11.88 4.37 -6.53
CA SER A 155 11.84 4.34 -8.00
C SER A 155 13.11 4.89 -8.66
N GLY A 156 13.88 5.72 -7.96
CA GLY A 156 15.12 6.31 -8.46
C GLY A 156 16.37 5.99 -7.61
N GLN A 157 16.21 5.29 -6.48
CA GLN A 157 17.30 5.01 -5.53
C GLN A 157 17.24 3.53 -5.12
N THR A 158 18.42 2.91 -4.93
CA THR A 158 18.51 1.49 -4.53
C THR A 158 18.15 1.24 -3.07
N ALA A 159 18.33 2.26 -2.22
CA ALA A 159 17.96 2.24 -0.82
C ALA A 159 17.68 3.67 -0.33
N ILE A 160 16.78 3.78 0.66
CA ILE A 160 16.39 5.04 1.29
C ILE A 160 16.32 4.88 2.82
N SER A 161 16.28 6.01 3.52
CA SER A 161 15.92 6.03 4.94
C SER A 161 14.55 6.65 5.11
N ALA A 162 13.57 5.86 5.55
CA ALA A 162 12.21 6.31 5.85
C ALA A 162 12.18 7.02 7.22
N PRO A 163 11.94 8.33 7.28
CA PRO A 163 12.00 9.07 8.54
C PRO A 163 10.71 8.87 9.35
N LEU A 164 10.86 8.45 10.60
CA LEU A 164 9.76 8.26 11.56
C LEU A 164 9.91 9.16 12.79
N GLY A 165 10.65 10.26 12.66
CA GLY A 165 10.90 11.23 13.74
C GLY A 165 9.64 11.79 14.40
N PHE A 166 8.50 11.74 13.72
CA PHE A 166 7.20 12.13 14.29
C PHE A 166 6.67 11.12 15.34
N VAL A 167 7.18 9.88 15.31
CA VAL A 167 6.89 8.88 16.35
C VAL A 167 7.90 8.99 17.49
N GLN A 168 9.19 9.00 17.17
CA GLN A 168 10.27 9.12 18.14
C GLN A 168 11.45 9.83 17.46
N ALA A 169 12.13 10.73 18.17
CA ALA A 169 13.31 11.41 17.66
C ALA A 169 14.32 10.39 17.12
N ASP A 170 14.94 10.72 16.00
CA ASP A 170 15.96 9.90 15.31
C ASP A 170 15.50 8.50 14.85
N LEU A 171 14.20 8.18 14.98
CA LEU A 171 13.65 6.92 14.45
C LEU A 171 13.58 6.99 12.93
N ALA A 172 14.20 6.02 12.27
CA ALA A 172 14.14 5.84 10.83
C ALA A 172 14.32 4.36 10.50
N GLU A 173 13.86 3.95 9.31
CA GLU A 173 14.06 2.60 8.77
C GLU A 173 14.77 2.68 7.43
N SER A 174 15.81 1.86 7.25
CA SER A 174 16.48 1.71 5.95
C SER A 174 15.73 0.69 5.11
N ILE A 175 15.27 1.09 3.93
CA ILE A 175 14.50 0.24 3.03
C ILE A 175 15.21 0.19 1.68
N SER A 176 15.46 -1.03 1.18
CA SER A 176 15.99 -1.28 -0.17
C SER A 176 14.90 -1.55 -1.18
N GLN A 177 15.26 -1.50 -2.49
CA GLN A 177 14.36 -1.93 -3.57
C GLN A 177 13.93 -3.39 -3.44
N ASP A 178 14.82 -4.28 -2.98
CA ASP A 178 14.49 -5.70 -2.78
C ASP A 178 13.46 -5.88 -1.65
N GLN A 179 13.61 -5.13 -0.56
CA GLN A 179 12.64 -5.12 0.53
C GLN A 179 11.28 -4.55 0.09
N LEU A 180 11.26 -3.51 -0.75
CA LEU A 180 10.04 -3.02 -1.37
C LEU A 180 9.40 -4.11 -2.24
N ALA A 181 10.17 -4.73 -3.15
CA ALA A 181 9.66 -5.77 -4.05
C ALA A 181 9.05 -6.94 -3.27
N ASP A 182 9.73 -7.42 -2.21
CA ASP A 182 9.19 -8.45 -1.32
C ASP A 182 7.90 -7.99 -0.63
N ALA A 183 7.90 -6.77 -0.08
CA ALA A 183 6.75 -6.24 0.64
C ALA A 183 5.48 -6.21 -0.22
N ILE A 184 5.59 -5.76 -1.47
CA ILE A 184 4.45 -5.57 -2.38
C ILE A 184 4.17 -6.76 -3.30
N SER A 185 4.87 -7.87 -3.16
CA SER A 185 4.76 -9.05 -4.05
C SER A 185 3.33 -9.58 -4.20
N GLN A 186 2.60 -9.71 -3.08
CA GLN A 186 1.22 -10.22 -3.12
C GLN A 186 0.23 -9.31 -3.86
N PRO A 187 0.13 -7.99 -3.56
CA PRO A 187 -0.73 -7.11 -4.34
C PRO A 187 -0.29 -7.01 -5.81
N LEU A 188 1.02 -7.06 -6.12
CA LEU A 188 1.48 -7.09 -7.51
C LEU A 188 1.03 -8.34 -8.27
N MET A 189 1.07 -9.53 -7.66
CA MET A 189 0.55 -10.75 -8.29
C MET A 189 -0.93 -10.60 -8.65
N ARG A 190 -1.75 -10.02 -7.78
CA ARG A 190 -3.17 -9.78 -8.06
C ARG A 190 -3.40 -8.80 -9.23
N ILE A 191 -2.51 -7.82 -9.40
CA ILE A 191 -2.53 -6.92 -10.56
C ILE A 191 -2.11 -7.68 -11.83
N GLN A 192 -1.06 -8.50 -11.76
CA GLN A 192 -0.58 -9.29 -12.90
C GLN A 192 -1.61 -10.31 -13.40
N GLU A 193 -2.45 -10.84 -12.52
CA GLU A 193 -3.56 -11.74 -12.91
C GLU A 193 -4.64 -11.05 -13.76
N GLN A 194 -4.64 -9.71 -13.84
CA GLN A 194 -5.59 -8.95 -14.67
C GLN A 194 -5.10 -8.73 -16.10
N VAL A 195 -3.82 -8.92 -16.34
CA VAL A 195 -3.16 -8.73 -17.65
C VAL A 195 -3.02 -10.05 -18.39
#